data_dceedd58cb4ca3beebdb5b62bbd2ec48
#
_entry.id   dceedd58cb4ca3beebdb5b62bbd2ec48
#
_cell.length_a   1.000
_cell.length_b   1.000
_cell.length_c   1.000
_cell.angle_alpha   90.00
_cell.angle_beta   90.00
_cell.angle_gamma   90.00
#
_symmetry.space_group_name_H-M   'P 1'
#
loop_
_entity.id
_entity.type
_entity.pdbx_description
1 polymer ?
#
loop_
_entity_poly.entity_id
_entity_poly.type
_entity_poly.pdbx_seq_one_letter_code
_entity_poly.pdbx_strand_id
1 'polypeptide(L)'
;MSLPKGPYLVTVLFLILICYLAFFRGLGDYALWDPDEGRSGVIAKEVVASGNWVTLTRNGEPYYDKPALYFWLVALGLKLLGVHELAVRLPSALAASLTVGIVCLWGCASRGWKLGLWAGLVLATSVEFVALARFGNTDMVFTLFFTAALICFLWWKEKGKAKGWLWLFYLLLAPASLTKGPVGVLLPLLIVGTSLGLQKRWDLLKDMRLPQGIAVVLLASSPWYLLAALRDPDYIKTFLWTHNVLRFFVSQQGIDHPEPVYFLLLVLAGGFLPWVIFLPAVLHHLWEHRGGQGQEHRLFLVVWVATVLAFFSLAQNKLGTYILPAFPPLALLTGDLLVQFIERHESRLWRHRWILYGSLTWLVLLFSSSPVSEMILRGHYPQYFPLNLPLFPAALFILLTGLAWVFKRERWAPWFVSFSSLWLTLWFYEVKAQEISEVRSTRTLAQIVNGNSGKEYRVIAIRAESFSFYLSNHVQVVSYPLMIEDMLKESVPTVALVKEKHLKQMRSRIFVWKAIPEGSALVANFLPPSAQDLSSAPKS
;
A
#
# COMPACT_ATOMS: atom_id res chain seq x y z
N MET A 1 -16.12 12.88 29.11
CA MET A 1 -14.76 12.63 29.62
C MET A 1 -13.88 13.71 29.02
N SER A 2 -13.52 14.75 29.79
CA SER A 2 -12.63 15.82 29.36
C SER A 2 -11.20 15.23 29.33
N LEU A 3 -10.70 14.94 28.14
CA LEU A 3 -9.30 14.55 27.95
C LEU A 3 -8.40 15.68 28.47
N PRO A 4 -7.36 15.42 29.26
CA PRO A 4 -6.38 16.43 29.63
C PRO A 4 -5.72 16.96 28.35
N LYS A 5 -6.03 18.21 27.99
CA LYS A 5 -5.85 18.77 26.64
C LYS A 5 -4.38 18.76 26.13
N GLY A 6 -3.39 18.89 27.02
CA GLY A 6 -1.97 19.03 26.63
C GLY A 6 -1.34 17.80 25.97
N PRO A 7 -1.21 16.63 26.64
CA PRO A 7 -0.48 15.49 26.10
C PRO A 7 -1.11 14.87 24.85
N TYR A 8 -2.44 14.94 24.75
CA TYR A 8 -3.15 14.42 23.56
C TYR A 8 -2.91 15.28 22.33
N LEU A 9 -2.96 16.62 22.49
CA LEU A 9 -2.67 17.53 21.39
C LEU A 9 -1.23 17.35 20.89
N VAL A 10 -0.25 17.26 21.81
CA VAL A 10 1.15 17.03 21.44
C VAL A 10 1.30 15.70 20.70
N THR A 11 0.64 14.63 21.15
CA THR A 11 0.64 13.33 20.46
C THR A 11 0.11 13.44 19.03
N VAL A 12 -1.03 14.10 18.85
CA VAL A 12 -1.64 14.26 17.52
C VAL A 12 -0.75 15.09 16.61
N LEU A 13 -0.23 16.23 17.07
CA LEU A 13 0.65 17.09 16.27
C LEU A 13 1.95 16.37 15.90
N PHE A 14 2.53 15.62 16.85
CA PHE A 14 3.72 14.82 16.58
C PHE A 14 3.46 13.74 15.52
N LEU A 15 2.34 13.00 15.61
CA LEU A 15 2.00 12.00 14.61
C LEU A 15 1.66 12.62 13.25
N ILE A 16 1.06 13.80 13.20
CA ILE A 16 0.86 14.55 11.95
C ILE A 16 2.20 14.85 11.30
N LEU A 17 3.18 15.34 12.09
CA LEU A 17 4.54 15.58 11.58
C LEU A 17 5.20 14.29 11.05
N ILE A 18 5.09 13.19 11.79
CA ILE A 18 5.63 11.89 11.34
C ILE A 18 4.94 11.42 10.05
N CYS A 19 3.61 11.51 9.96
CA CYS A 19 2.88 11.17 8.73
C CYS A 19 3.29 12.06 7.56
N TYR A 20 3.46 13.36 7.78
CA TYR A 20 3.97 14.26 6.73
C TYR A 20 5.34 13.82 6.23
N LEU A 21 6.28 13.59 7.13
CA LEU A 21 7.63 13.16 6.76
C LEU A 21 7.65 11.79 6.08
N ALA A 22 6.91 10.81 6.62
CA ALA A 22 6.91 9.45 6.11
C ALA A 22 6.11 9.27 4.82
N PHE A 23 4.98 9.99 4.64
CA PHE A 23 4.03 9.70 3.56
C PHE A 23 3.97 10.76 2.48
N PHE A 24 4.18 12.05 2.79
CA PHE A 24 3.94 13.14 1.84
C PHE A 24 5.21 13.79 1.30
N ARG A 25 6.28 13.88 2.10
CA ARG A 25 7.52 14.54 1.67
C ARG A 25 8.09 13.83 0.44
N GLY A 26 8.25 14.57 -0.68
CA GLY A 26 8.74 14.01 -1.93
C GLY A 26 7.79 13.02 -2.63
N LEU A 27 6.47 13.03 -2.33
CA LEU A 27 5.51 12.05 -2.85
C LEU A 27 5.31 12.14 -4.38
N GLY A 28 5.50 13.34 -4.96
CA GLY A 28 5.39 13.59 -6.40
C GLY A 28 6.72 13.60 -7.14
N ASP A 29 7.87 13.44 -6.47
CA ASP A 29 9.18 13.74 -7.05
C ASP A 29 9.73 12.59 -7.92
N TYR A 30 9.19 11.42 -7.81
CA TYR A 30 9.61 10.24 -8.59
C TYR A 30 8.46 9.72 -9.47
N ALA A 31 8.80 9.22 -10.66
CA ALA A 31 7.83 8.78 -11.65
C ALA A 31 6.99 7.58 -11.18
N LEU A 32 5.80 7.38 -11.80
CA LEU A 32 4.94 6.24 -11.49
C LEU A 32 5.62 4.91 -11.85
N TRP A 33 5.49 3.93 -10.97
CA TRP A 33 6.03 2.60 -11.18
C TRP A 33 5.01 1.67 -11.83
N ASP A 34 5.40 1.08 -12.96
CA ASP A 34 4.59 0.08 -13.63
C ASP A 34 4.61 -1.28 -12.88
N PRO A 35 3.54 -2.07 -12.99
CA PRO A 35 2.29 -1.78 -13.72
C PRO A 35 1.20 -1.08 -12.89
N ASP A 36 1.24 -1.10 -11.56
CA ASP A 36 0.08 -0.81 -10.73
C ASP A 36 -0.23 0.68 -10.61
N GLU A 37 0.80 1.53 -10.42
CA GLU A 37 0.57 2.98 -10.34
C GLU A 37 0.18 3.55 -11.71
N GLY A 38 0.87 3.11 -12.78
CA GLY A 38 0.54 3.50 -14.14
C GLY A 38 -0.90 3.13 -14.50
N ARG A 39 -1.33 1.91 -14.17
CA ARG A 39 -2.70 1.43 -14.33
C ARG A 39 -3.71 2.32 -13.61
N SER A 40 -3.44 2.61 -12.34
CA SER A 40 -4.32 3.47 -11.53
C SER A 40 -4.44 4.88 -12.14
N GLY A 41 -3.32 5.42 -12.60
CA GLY A 41 -3.27 6.73 -13.25
C GLY A 41 -4.04 6.76 -14.58
N VAL A 42 -3.86 5.75 -15.44
CA VAL A 42 -4.55 5.67 -16.74
C VAL A 42 -6.06 5.55 -16.57
N ILE A 43 -6.53 4.63 -15.73
CA ILE A 43 -7.98 4.45 -15.48
C ILE A 43 -8.58 5.77 -14.98
N ALA A 44 -7.95 6.43 -14.02
CA ALA A 44 -8.44 7.70 -13.49
C ALA A 44 -8.39 8.83 -14.53
N LYS A 45 -7.36 8.87 -15.37
CA LYS A 45 -7.24 9.83 -16.49
C LYS A 45 -8.37 9.64 -17.49
N GLU A 46 -8.72 8.40 -17.83
CA GLU A 46 -9.84 8.08 -18.73
C GLU A 46 -11.19 8.44 -18.12
N VAL A 47 -11.40 8.21 -16.81
CA VAL A 47 -12.59 8.69 -16.09
C VAL A 47 -12.75 10.20 -16.21
N VAL A 48 -11.65 10.96 -16.04
CA VAL A 48 -11.67 12.43 -16.15
C VAL A 48 -11.95 12.86 -17.59
N ALA A 49 -11.31 12.24 -18.57
CA ALA A 49 -11.41 12.60 -19.99
C ALA A 49 -12.79 12.27 -20.59
N SER A 50 -13.34 11.11 -20.26
CA SER A 50 -14.63 10.65 -20.77
C SER A 50 -15.84 11.19 -19.99
N GLY A 51 -15.64 11.64 -18.74
CA GLY A 51 -16.71 11.95 -17.81
C GLY A 51 -17.52 10.72 -17.34
N ASN A 52 -17.08 9.51 -17.67
CA ASN A 52 -17.74 8.27 -17.28
C ASN A 52 -17.20 7.75 -15.94
N TRP A 53 -17.95 7.98 -14.87
CA TRP A 53 -17.61 7.57 -13.51
C TRP A 53 -18.15 6.17 -13.15
N VAL A 54 -18.86 5.51 -14.05
CA VAL A 54 -19.50 4.21 -13.79
C VAL A 54 -18.69 3.08 -14.38
N THR A 55 -18.48 3.09 -15.70
CA THR A 55 -17.72 2.06 -16.41
C THR A 55 -16.26 2.47 -16.49
N LEU A 56 -15.41 1.72 -15.79
CA LEU A 56 -13.98 1.96 -15.81
C LEU A 56 -13.36 1.37 -17.08
N THR A 57 -12.46 2.11 -17.70
CA THR A 57 -11.66 1.64 -18.84
C THR A 57 -10.17 1.78 -18.56
N ARG A 58 -9.39 0.98 -19.25
CA ARG A 58 -7.93 1.00 -19.24
C ARG A 58 -7.41 0.90 -20.66
N ASN A 59 -6.84 1.98 -21.17
CA ASN A 59 -6.43 2.12 -22.56
C ASN A 59 -7.59 1.86 -23.56
N GLY A 60 -8.78 2.35 -23.22
CA GLY A 60 -10.00 2.18 -24.00
C GLY A 60 -10.74 0.86 -23.81
N GLU A 61 -10.12 -0.14 -23.18
CA GLU A 61 -10.73 -1.44 -22.91
C GLU A 61 -11.42 -1.48 -21.55
N PRO A 62 -12.57 -2.18 -21.40
CA PRO A 62 -13.25 -2.31 -20.12
C PRO A 62 -12.35 -2.90 -19.02
N TYR A 63 -12.46 -2.36 -17.81
CA TYR A 63 -11.67 -2.79 -16.65
C TYR A 63 -12.57 -3.36 -15.55
N TYR A 64 -12.47 -4.66 -15.28
CA TYR A 64 -13.34 -5.39 -14.36
C TYR A 64 -12.65 -5.88 -13.09
N ASP A 65 -11.31 -5.65 -12.91
CA ASP A 65 -10.55 -6.28 -11.82
C ASP A 65 -10.85 -5.67 -10.44
N LYS A 66 -11.18 -4.38 -10.36
CA LYS A 66 -11.45 -3.68 -9.10
C LYS A 66 -12.65 -2.74 -9.21
N PRO A 67 -13.38 -2.48 -8.10
CA PRO A 67 -14.44 -1.46 -8.05
C PRO A 67 -13.90 -0.03 -8.12
N ALA A 68 -14.80 0.95 -8.22
CA ALA A 68 -14.48 2.30 -8.67
C ALA A 68 -13.90 3.25 -7.61
N LEU A 69 -14.15 3.06 -6.31
CA LEU A 69 -13.91 4.09 -5.31
C LEU A 69 -12.47 4.65 -5.33
N TYR A 70 -11.47 3.77 -5.41
CA TYR A 70 -10.09 4.21 -5.44
C TYR A 70 -9.80 5.07 -6.68
N PHE A 71 -10.27 4.65 -7.85
CA PHE A 71 -10.07 5.38 -9.11
C PHE A 71 -10.80 6.72 -9.12
N TRP A 72 -11.95 6.82 -8.45
CA TRP A 72 -12.65 8.10 -8.25
C TRP A 72 -11.81 9.06 -7.42
N LEU A 73 -11.18 8.59 -6.36
CA LEU A 73 -10.32 9.42 -5.52
C LEU A 73 -9.09 9.92 -6.31
N VAL A 74 -8.48 9.05 -7.12
CA VAL A 74 -7.39 9.44 -8.03
C VAL A 74 -7.88 10.42 -9.08
N ALA A 75 -9.03 10.16 -9.73
CA ALA A 75 -9.62 11.06 -10.73
C ALA A 75 -9.93 12.45 -10.16
N LEU A 76 -10.41 12.51 -8.92
CA LEU A 76 -10.58 13.77 -8.21
C LEU A 76 -9.24 14.48 -8.00
N GLY A 77 -8.20 13.74 -7.59
CA GLY A 77 -6.84 14.24 -7.49
C GLY A 77 -6.33 14.82 -8.80
N LEU A 78 -6.53 14.11 -9.93
CA LEU A 78 -6.15 14.58 -11.26
C LEU A 78 -6.92 15.85 -11.69
N LYS A 79 -8.19 15.96 -11.32
CA LYS A 79 -8.99 17.19 -11.59
C LYS A 79 -8.48 18.39 -10.81
N LEU A 80 -8.01 18.20 -9.58
CA LEU A 80 -7.59 19.28 -8.69
C LEU A 80 -6.12 19.70 -8.91
N LEU A 81 -5.24 18.73 -9.19
CA LEU A 81 -3.79 18.92 -9.25
C LEU A 81 -3.21 18.81 -10.67
N GLY A 82 -4.06 18.41 -11.66
CA GLY A 82 -3.59 18.07 -12.99
C GLY A 82 -3.02 16.66 -13.08
N VAL A 83 -2.54 16.26 -14.27
CA VAL A 83 -1.95 14.95 -14.52
C VAL A 83 -0.54 14.93 -13.93
N HIS A 84 -0.45 14.47 -12.70
CA HIS A 84 0.79 14.49 -11.90
C HIS A 84 0.85 13.26 -10.98
N GLU A 85 2.03 12.77 -10.67
CA GLU A 85 2.28 11.60 -9.81
C GLU A 85 1.67 11.77 -8.42
N LEU A 86 1.77 12.97 -7.86
CA LEU A 86 1.16 13.30 -6.57
C LEU A 86 -0.34 12.99 -6.56
N ALA A 87 -1.06 13.30 -7.64
CA ALA A 87 -2.50 13.07 -7.73
C ALA A 87 -2.87 11.58 -7.66
N VAL A 88 -2.01 10.71 -8.21
CA VAL A 88 -2.20 9.24 -8.18
C VAL A 88 -1.95 8.67 -6.78
N ARG A 89 -0.96 9.19 -6.05
CA ARG A 89 -0.52 8.68 -4.74
C ARG A 89 -1.25 9.30 -3.55
N LEU A 90 -1.77 10.51 -3.72
CA LEU A 90 -2.43 11.29 -2.66
C LEU A 90 -3.53 10.53 -1.92
N PRO A 91 -4.44 9.78 -2.58
CA PRO A 91 -5.45 8.98 -1.88
C PRO A 91 -4.86 7.96 -0.91
N SER A 92 -3.75 7.31 -1.28
CA SER A 92 -3.06 6.34 -0.41
C SER A 92 -2.40 7.03 0.80
N ALA A 93 -1.70 8.15 0.58
CA ALA A 93 -1.04 8.90 1.66
C ALA A 93 -2.05 9.47 2.67
N LEU A 94 -3.19 9.99 2.19
CA LEU A 94 -4.29 10.46 3.05
C LEU A 94 -4.93 9.30 3.81
N ALA A 95 -5.20 8.18 3.15
CA ALA A 95 -5.77 6.99 3.79
C ALA A 95 -4.83 6.43 4.88
N ALA A 96 -3.53 6.40 4.64
CA ALA A 96 -2.54 6.00 5.64
C ALA A 96 -2.56 6.91 6.86
N SER A 97 -2.55 8.23 6.65
CA SER A 97 -2.58 9.22 7.73
C SER A 97 -3.86 9.13 8.57
N LEU A 98 -5.01 8.95 7.91
CA LEU A 98 -6.28 8.75 8.59
C LEU A 98 -6.30 7.43 9.37
N THR A 99 -5.70 6.36 8.84
CA THR A 99 -5.58 5.08 9.54
C THR A 99 -4.72 5.22 10.80
N VAL A 100 -3.57 5.91 10.72
CA VAL A 100 -2.74 6.24 11.88
C VAL A 100 -3.54 7.06 12.90
N GLY A 101 -4.30 8.06 12.44
CA GLY A 101 -5.17 8.88 13.28
C GLY A 101 -6.23 8.06 14.02
N ILE A 102 -6.93 7.16 13.33
CA ILE A 102 -7.96 6.29 13.91
C ILE A 102 -7.36 5.34 14.95
N VAL A 103 -6.21 4.74 14.65
CA VAL A 103 -5.48 3.87 15.58
C VAL A 103 -5.02 4.65 16.82
N CYS A 104 -4.47 5.85 16.62
CA CYS A 104 -4.10 6.74 17.71
C CYS A 104 -5.32 7.11 18.59
N LEU A 105 -6.42 7.54 17.99
CA LEU A 105 -7.63 7.94 18.71
C LEU A 105 -8.21 6.80 19.55
N TRP A 106 -8.27 5.58 18.98
CA TRP A 106 -8.72 4.41 19.73
C TRP A 106 -7.74 4.05 20.85
N GLY A 107 -6.44 4.06 20.59
CA GLY A 107 -5.40 3.83 21.59
C GLY A 107 -5.50 4.83 22.76
N CYS A 108 -5.67 6.11 22.43
CA CYS A 108 -5.87 7.18 23.41
C CYS A 108 -7.15 6.96 24.26
N ALA A 109 -8.23 6.55 23.63
CA ALA A 109 -9.50 6.33 24.31
C ALA A 109 -9.49 5.08 25.21
N SER A 110 -8.77 4.03 24.81
CA SER A 110 -8.74 2.76 25.52
C SER A 110 -7.75 2.72 26.70
N ARG A 111 -6.52 3.25 26.53
CA ARG A 111 -5.46 3.20 27.56
C ARG A 111 -4.64 4.49 27.69
N GLY A 112 -5.11 5.59 27.13
CA GLY A 112 -4.47 6.89 27.25
C GLY A 112 -3.47 7.21 26.13
N TRP A 113 -3.01 8.46 26.14
CA TRP A 113 -2.23 9.06 25.05
C TRP A 113 -0.96 8.29 24.67
N LYS A 114 -0.33 7.58 25.62
CA LYS A 114 0.90 6.81 25.36
C LYS A 114 0.63 5.63 24.43
N LEU A 115 -0.49 4.91 24.63
CA LEU A 115 -0.86 3.84 23.68
C LEU A 115 -1.17 4.41 22.29
N GLY A 116 -1.91 5.51 22.22
CA GLY A 116 -2.19 6.18 20.95
C GLY A 116 -0.91 6.60 20.23
N LEU A 117 0.04 7.20 20.96
CA LEU A 117 1.33 7.61 20.42
C LEU A 117 2.13 6.42 19.87
N TRP A 118 2.34 5.39 20.68
CA TRP A 118 3.17 4.26 20.27
C TRP A 118 2.53 3.42 19.16
N ALA A 119 1.22 3.18 19.22
CA ALA A 119 0.52 2.47 18.15
C ALA A 119 0.57 3.25 16.83
N GLY A 120 0.35 4.58 16.90
CA GLY A 120 0.48 5.45 15.72
C GLY A 120 1.89 5.46 15.15
N LEU A 121 2.91 5.55 16.00
CA LEU A 121 4.32 5.59 15.60
C LEU A 121 4.77 4.24 15.01
N VAL A 122 4.42 3.11 15.64
CA VAL A 122 4.67 1.76 15.11
C VAL A 122 4.08 1.62 13.71
N LEU A 123 2.84 2.04 13.52
CA LEU A 123 2.18 1.94 12.22
C LEU A 123 2.85 2.84 11.17
N ALA A 124 3.11 4.11 11.52
CA ALA A 124 3.69 5.11 10.62
C ALA A 124 5.17 4.85 10.25
N THR A 125 5.83 3.91 10.93
CA THR A 125 7.23 3.55 10.68
C THR A 125 7.43 2.08 10.27
N SER A 126 6.35 1.33 10.05
CA SER A 126 6.40 -0.02 9.48
C SER A 126 6.67 0.03 7.98
N VAL A 127 7.65 -0.73 7.51
CA VAL A 127 8.18 -0.65 6.14
C VAL A 127 7.10 -0.78 5.07
N GLU A 128 6.27 -1.82 5.11
CA GLU A 128 5.23 -2.04 4.11
C GLU A 128 4.10 -1.02 4.20
N PHE A 129 3.73 -0.60 5.42
CA PHE A 129 2.72 0.43 5.59
C PHE A 129 3.15 1.76 4.97
N VAL A 130 4.41 2.15 5.19
CA VAL A 130 5.01 3.34 4.55
C VAL A 130 5.09 3.17 3.04
N ALA A 131 5.58 2.02 2.57
CA ALA A 131 5.69 1.75 1.14
C ALA A 131 4.33 1.89 0.43
N LEU A 132 3.26 1.30 0.98
CA LEU A 132 1.92 1.36 0.41
C LEU A 132 1.21 2.70 0.65
N ALA A 133 1.59 3.46 1.67
CA ALA A 133 1.14 4.85 1.84
C ALA A 133 1.64 5.76 0.71
N ARG A 134 2.81 5.45 0.15
CA ARG A 134 3.47 6.21 -0.92
C ARG A 134 3.29 5.60 -2.32
N PHE A 135 2.44 4.59 -2.42
CA PHE A 135 2.20 3.85 -3.65
C PHE A 135 0.74 3.97 -4.10
N GLY A 136 0.53 4.23 -5.38
CA GLY A 136 -0.78 4.46 -5.95
C GLY A 136 -1.58 3.17 -6.17
N ASN A 137 -2.13 2.57 -5.09
CA ASN A 137 -2.95 1.36 -5.17
C ASN A 137 -4.19 1.38 -4.26
N THR A 138 -5.05 0.38 -4.44
CA THR A 138 -6.33 0.24 -3.71
C THR A 138 -6.16 -0.16 -2.25
N ASP A 139 -5.03 -0.78 -1.86
CA ASP A 139 -4.88 -1.51 -0.60
C ASP A 139 -4.91 -0.59 0.63
N MET A 140 -4.32 0.61 0.52
CA MET A 140 -4.29 1.56 1.63
C MET A 140 -5.68 2.16 1.90
N VAL A 141 -6.42 2.54 0.84
CA VAL A 141 -7.79 3.05 0.98
C VAL A 141 -8.72 1.96 1.54
N PHE A 142 -8.56 0.73 1.08
CA PHE A 142 -9.24 -0.43 1.65
C PHE A 142 -8.94 -0.59 3.15
N THR A 143 -7.66 -0.53 3.54
CA THR A 143 -7.21 -0.68 4.92
C THR A 143 -7.77 0.42 5.83
N LEU A 144 -7.91 1.65 5.33
CA LEU A 144 -8.57 2.74 6.06
C LEU A 144 -10.00 2.36 6.44
N PHE A 145 -10.84 2.05 5.46
CA PHE A 145 -12.26 1.78 5.72
C PHE A 145 -12.46 0.50 6.51
N PHE A 146 -11.65 -0.52 6.26
CA PHE A 146 -11.61 -1.76 7.01
C PHE A 146 -11.27 -1.52 8.49
N THR A 147 -10.21 -0.76 8.76
CA THR A 147 -9.78 -0.41 10.12
C THR A 147 -10.82 0.45 10.83
N ALA A 148 -11.32 1.47 10.15
CA ALA A 148 -12.34 2.37 10.69
C ALA A 148 -13.61 1.60 11.10
N ALA A 149 -14.07 0.67 10.26
CA ALA A 149 -15.22 -0.18 10.57
C ALA A 149 -14.97 -0.99 11.84
N LEU A 150 -13.86 -1.74 11.93
CA LEU A 150 -13.57 -2.58 13.10
C LEU A 150 -13.36 -1.77 14.40
N ILE A 151 -12.78 -0.58 14.30
CA ILE A 151 -12.68 0.34 15.45
C ILE A 151 -14.07 0.87 15.87
N CYS A 152 -14.96 1.16 14.92
CA CYS A 152 -16.34 1.53 15.25
C CYS A 152 -17.09 0.40 15.95
N PHE A 153 -16.86 -0.87 15.55
CA PHE A 153 -17.40 -2.01 16.27
C PHE A 153 -16.85 -2.10 17.71
N LEU A 154 -15.55 -1.88 17.93
CA LEU A 154 -14.97 -1.83 19.27
C LEU A 154 -15.59 -0.71 20.11
N TRP A 155 -15.74 0.51 19.58
CA TRP A 155 -16.40 1.60 20.28
C TRP A 155 -17.88 1.34 20.58
N TRP A 156 -18.59 0.68 19.66
CA TRP A 156 -19.95 0.24 19.93
C TRP A 156 -20.02 -0.70 21.14
N LYS A 157 -19.11 -1.67 21.21
CA LYS A 157 -19.03 -2.62 22.31
C LYS A 157 -18.67 -1.93 23.64
N GLU A 158 -17.71 -1.01 23.63
CA GLU A 158 -17.19 -0.31 24.81
C GLU A 158 -18.14 0.75 25.37
N LYS A 159 -18.81 1.50 24.51
CA LYS A 159 -19.68 2.64 24.89
C LYS A 159 -21.14 2.23 25.10
N GLY A 160 -21.38 1.11 25.75
CA GLY A 160 -22.73 0.68 26.13
C GLY A 160 -23.65 0.45 24.94
N LYS A 161 -23.11 -0.04 23.81
CA LYS A 161 -23.86 -0.35 22.58
C LYS A 161 -24.50 0.90 21.93
N ALA A 162 -23.81 2.02 21.98
CA ALA A 162 -24.26 3.27 21.35
C ALA A 162 -24.51 3.07 19.84
N LYS A 163 -25.78 3.15 19.43
CA LYS A 163 -26.25 2.79 18.07
C LYS A 163 -25.50 3.50 16.94
N GLY A 164 -25.06 4.74 17.14
CA GLY A 164 -24.33 5.50 16.14
C GLY A 164 -23.05 4.81 15.66
N TRP A 165 -22.28 4.20 16.56
CA TRP A 165 -21.07 3.47 16.20
C TRP A 165 -21.36 2.18 15.42
N LEU A 166 -22.49 1.50 15.72
CA LEU A 166 -22.90 0.32 14.97
C LEU A 166 -23.30 0.67 13.53
N TRP A 167 -24.07 1.75 13.35
CA TRP A 167 -24.46 2.18 12.00
C TRP A 167 -23.26 2.67 11.21
N LEU A 168 -22.31 3.35 11.86
CA LEU A 168 -21.06 3.76 11.22
C LEU A 168 -20.20 2.56 10.85
N PHE A 169 -20.15 1.50 11.66
CA PHE A 169 -19.52 0.23 11.30
C PHE A 169 -20.05 -0.30 9.95
N TYR A 170 -21.37 -0.44 9.81
CA TYR A 170 -21.98 -0.93 8.57
C TYR A 170 -21.77 0.05 7.40
N LEU A 171 -21.91 1.34 7.64
CA LEU A 171 -21.72 2.35 6.59
C LEU A 171 -20.29 2.31 6.03
N LEU A 172 -19.27 2.07 6.86
CA LEU A 172 -17.87 1.99 6.45
C LEU A 172 -17.53 0.70 5.70
N LEU A 173 -18.32 -0.37 5.83
CA LEU A 173 -18.16 -1.57 5.03
C LEU A 173 -18.51 -1.33 3.54
N ALA A 174 -19.39 -0.37 3.25
CA ALA A 174 -19.75 -0.05 1.87
C ALA A 174 -18.55 0.51 1.06
N PRO A 175 -17.83 1.57 1.48
CA PRO A 175 -16.63 2.02 0.78
C PRO A 175 -15.51 0.98 0.80
N ALA A 176 -15.37 0.14 1.83
CA ALA A 176 -14.45 -0.99 1.79
C ALA A 176 -14.79 -1.97 0.65
N SER A 177 -16.09 -2.27 0.45
CA SER A 177 -16.57 -3.06 -0.69
C SER A 177 -16.32 -2.36 -2.02
N LEU A 178 -16.61 -1.06 -2.13
CA LEU A 178 -16.36 -0.28 -3.33
C LEU A 178 -14.88 -0.07 -3.67
N THR A 179 -13.98 -0.50 -2.78
CA THR A 179 -12.52 -0.47 -3.02
C THR A 179 -11.99 -1.83 -3.47
N LYS A 180 -12.43 -2.92 -2.84
CA LYS A 180 -11.84 -4.26 -3.06
C LYS A 180 -12.86 -5.38 -3.25
N GLY A 181 -14.15 -5.05 -3.35
CA GLY A 181 -15.23 -6.00 -3.58
C GLY A 181 -15.74 -6.67 -2.29
N PRO A 182 -16.36 -7.87 -2.39
CA PRO A 182 -17.04 -8.54 -1.28
C PRO A 182 -16.18 -8.77 -0.04
N VAL A 183 -14.87 -8.92 -0.19
CA VAL A 183 -13.93 -9.10 0.92
C VAL A 183 -13.99 -7.94 1.93
N GLY A 184 -14.36 -6.74 1.46
CA GLY A 184 -14.54 -5.55 2.31
C GLY A 184 -15.68 -5.68 3.32
N VAL A 185 -16.61 -6.59 3.10
CA VAL A 185 -17.73 -6.89 4.02
C VAL A 185 -17.50 -8.21 4.74
N LEU A 186 -17.13 -9.25 3.99
CA LEU A 186 -17.02 -10.61 4.53
C LEU A 186 -15.94 -10.73 5.59
N LEU A 187 -14.76 -10.15 5.35
CA LEU A 187 -13.63 -10.30 6.26
C LEU A 187 -13.83 -9.58 7.60
N PRO A 188 -14.32 -8.32 7.68
CA PRO A 188 -14.68 -7.69 8.94
C PRO A 188 -15.76 -8.45 9.71
N LEU A 189 -16.80 -8.95 9.04
CA LEU A 189 -17.84 -9.76 9.68
C LEU A 189 -17.30 -11.08 10.21
N LEU A 190 -16.37 -11.71 9.48
CA LEU A 190 -15.69 -12.93 9.93
C LEU A 190 -14.85 -12.67 11.19
N ILE A 191 -14.09 -11.56 11.23
CA ILE A 191 -13.31 -11.15 12.42
C ILE A 191 -14.22 -10.95 13.62
N VAL A 192 -15.30 -10.19 13.43
CA VAL A 192 -16.27 -9.92 14.49
C VAL A 192 -16.91 -11.23 14.97
N GLY A 193 -17.43 -12.06 14.06
CA GLY A 193 -18.08 -13.33 14.37
C GLY A 193 -17.14 -14.29 15.12
N THR A 194 -15.92 -14.46 14.62
CA THR A 194 -14.89 -15.31 15.26
C THR A 194 -14.55 -14.80 16.67
N SER A 195 -14.38 -13.49 16.81
CA SER A 195 -14.07 -12.88 18.11
C SER A 195 -15.21 -13.06 19.12
N LEU A 196 -16.47 -12.84 18.71
CA LEU A 196 -17.63 -13.04 19.57
C LEU A 196 -17.80 -14.51 19.94
N GLY A 197 -17.57 -15.43 19.00
CA GLY A 197 -17.60 -16.87 19.24
C GLY A 197 -16.58 -17.32 20.29
N LEU A 198 -15.32 -16.90 20.16
CA LEU A 198 -14.26 -17.21 21.12
C LEU A 198 -14.50 -16.60 22.50
N GLN A 199 -15.13 -15.41 22.56
CA GLN A 199 -15.53 -14.76 23.81
C GLN A 199 -16.84 -15.31 24.39
N LYS A 200 -17.52 -16.24 23.68
CA LYS A 200 -18.84 -16.78 24.03
C LYS A 200 -19.91 -15.69 24.19
N ARG A 201 -19.80 -14.60 23.45
CA ARG A 201 -20.65 -13.41 23.49
C ARG A 201 -21.68 -13.41 22.34
N TRP A 202 -22.36 -14.54 22.13
CA TRP A 202 -23.38 -14.70 21.09
C TRP A 202 -24.60 -13.79 21.32
N ASP A 203 -24.81 -13.33 22.56
CA ASP A 203 -25.82 -12.34 22.93
C ASP A 203 -25.68 -11.05 22.11
N LEU A 204 -24.45 -10.62 21.81
CA LEU A 204 -24.18 -9.41 21.05
C LEU A 204 -24.61 -9.49 19.58
N LEU A 205 -24.69 -10.70 18.98
CA LEU A 205 -25.16 -10.85 17.60
C LEU A 205 -26.60 -10.36 17.41
N LYS A 206 -27.46 -10.52 18.40
CA LYS A 206 -28.84 -10.01 18.37
C LYS A 206 -28.85 -8.47 18.38
N ASP A 207 -27.97 -7.86 19.19
CA ASP A 207 -27.85 -6.41 19.30
C ASP A 207 -27.22 -5.77 18.07
N MET A 208 -26.43 -6.52 17.29
CA MET A 208 -25.82 -6.06 16.04
C MET A 208 -26.82 -5.78 14.92
N ARG A 209 -28.09 -6.26 15.01
CA ARG A 209 -29.11 -6.02 13.98
C ARG A 209 -28.60 -6.34 12.58
N LEU A 210 -28.00 -7.52 12.40
CA LEU A 210 -27.32 -7.93 11.16
C LEU A 210 -28.15 -7.72 9.87
N PRO A 211 -29.47 -8.07 9.83
CA PRO A 211 -30.25 -7.85 8.61
C PRO A 211 -30.33 -6.38 8.20
N GLN A 212 -30.54 -5.48 9.19
CA GLN A 212 -30.60 -4.04 8.94
C GLN A 212 -29.22 -3.49 8.55
N GLY A 213 -28.15 -3.99 9.21
CA GLY A 213 -26.78 -3.64 8.88
C GLY A 213 -26.41 -4.03 7.45
N ILE A 214 -26.75 -5.25 7.03
CA ILE A 214 -26.56 -5.71 5.65
C ILE A 214 -27.35 -4.83 4.68
N ALA A 215 -28.59 -4.46 5.02
CA ALA A 215 -29.37 -3.54 4.21
C ALA A 215 -28.68 -2.17 4.03
N VAL A 216 -28.07 -1.62 5.09
CA VAL A 216 -27.29 -0.36 5.00
C VAL A 216 -26.10 -0.54 4.03
N VAL A 217 -25.34 -1.62 4.16
CA VAL A 217 -24.20 -1.90 3.26
C VAL A 217 -24.67 -2.00 1.81
N LEU A 218 -25.72 -2.77 1.55
CA LEU A 218 -26.27 -2.94 0.22
C LEU A 218 -26.80 -1.61 -0.35
N LEU A 219 -27.58 -0.86 0.39
CA LEU A 219 -28.09 0.44 -0.04
C LEU A 219 -26.97 1.44 -0.36
N ALA A 220 -25.87 1.41 0.37
CA ALA A 220 -24.76 2.33 0.17
C ALA A 220 -23.80 1.89 -0.96
N SER A 221 -23.63 0.59 -1.21
CA SER A 221 -22.68 0.08 -2.22
C SER A 221 -23.34 -0.34 -3.54
N SER A 222 -24.56 -0.90 -3.51
CA SER A 222 -25.23 -1.44 -4.71
C SER A 222 -25.52 -0.42 -5.82
N PRO A 223 -25.75 0.89 -5.58
CA PRO A 223 -26.04 1.81 -6.67
C PRO A 223 -24.97 1.79 -7.76
N TRP A 224 -23.68 1.80 -7.37
CA TRP A 224 -22.62 1.72 -8.37
C TRP A 224 -22.53 0.35 -9.04
N TYR A 225 -22.64 -0.74 -8.28
CA TYR A 225 -22.61 -2.10 -8.85
C TYR A 225 -23.77 -2.33 -9.83
N LEU A 226 -24.96 -1.84 -9.51
CA LEU A 226 -26.14 -1.94 -10.39
C LEU A 226 -25.95 -1.12 -11.66
N LEU A 227 -25.47 0.13 -11.53
CA LEU A 227 -25.22 0.98 -12.70
C LEU A 227 -24.13 0.37 -13.61
N ALA A 228 -23.07 -0.21 -13.03
CA ALA A 228 -22.03 -0.88 -13.79
C ALA A 228 -22.59 -2.11 -14.54
N ALA A 229 -23.41 -2.92 -13.87
CA ALA A 229 -24.03 -4.09 -14.47
C ALA A 229 -25.07 -3.75 -15.57
N LEU A 230 -25.81 -2.63 -15.40
CA LEU A 230 -26.77 -2.17 -16.42
C LEU A 230 -26.07 -1.61 -17.66
N ARG A 231 -24.89 -1.01 -17.51
CA ARG A 231 -24.12 -0.49 -18.65
C ARG A 231 -23.29 -1.56 -19.33
N ASP A 232 -22.85 -2.56 -18.59
CA ASP A 232 -22.03 -3.65 -19.07
C ASP A 232 -22.44 -4.96 -18.37
N PRO A 233 -23.23 -5.83 -19.01
CA PRO A 233 -23.70 -7.09 -18.44
C PRO A 233 -22.60 -8.06 -18.05
N ASP A 234 -21.44 -8.00 -18.70
CA ASP A 234 -20.30 -8.86 -18.38
C ASP A 234 -19.57 -8.45 -17.11
N TYR A 235 -19.80 -7.21 -16.62
CA TYR A 235 -19.12 -6.68 -15.44
C TYR A 235 -19.31 -7.59 -14.22
N ILE A 236 -20.56 -7.89 -13.84
CA ILE A 236 -20.86 -8.67 -12.63
C ILE A 236 -20.29 -10.09 -12.72
N LYS A 237 -20.46 -10.75 -13.87
CA LYS A 237 -19.93 -12.10 -14.10
C LYS A 237 -18.40 -12.11 -13.97
N THR A 238 -17.72 -11.19 -14.64
CA THR A 238 -16.26 -11.13 -14.65
C THR A 238 -15.72 -10.71 -13.29
N PHE A 239 -16.28 -9.64 -12.70
CA PHE A 239 -15.81 -9.13 -11.40
C PHE A 239 -16.10 -10.11 -10.26
N LEU A 240 -17.37 -10.52 -10.05
CA LEU A 240 -17.70 -11.36 -8.89
C LEU A 240 -17.21 -12.80 -9.07
N TRP A 241 -17.47 -13.40 -10.22
CA TRP A 241 -17.14 -14.81 -10.42
C TRP A 241 -15.66 -15.00 -10.73
N THR A 242 -15.14 -14.37 -11.79
CA THR A 242 -13.75 -14.60 -12.24
C THR A 242 -12.74 -14.00 -11.27
N HIS A 243 -12.87 -12.71 -10.93
CA HIS A 243 -11.86 -12.01 -10.13
C HIS A 243 -11.99 -12.21 -8.62
N ASN A 244 -13.16 -12.53 -8.07
CA ASN A 244 -13.32 -12.74 -6.63
C ASN A 244 -13.48 -14.21 -6.23
N VAL A 245 -14.29 -15.01 -6.93
CA VAL A 245 -14.54 -16.41 -6.56
C VAL A 245 -13.49 -17.33 -7.19
N LEU A 246 -13.42 -17.40 -8.52
CA LEU A 246 -12.49 -18.34 -9.18
C LEU A 246 -11.03 -18.07 -8.80
N ARG A 247 -10.62 -16.82 -8.79
CA ARG A 247 -9.24 -16.43 -8.46
C ARG A 247 -8.84 -16.77 -7.01
N PHE A 248 -9.81 -16.93 -6.11
CA PHE A 248 -9.55 -17.40 -4.75
C PHE A 248 -9.21 -18.88 -4.70
N PHE A 249 -9.92 -19.71 -5.50
CA PHE A 249 -9.83 -21.17 -5.46
C PHE A 249 -8.93 -21.77 -6.54
N VAL A 250 -8.76 -21.10 -7.68
CA VAL A 250 -8.07 -21.64 -8.86
C VAL A 250 -7.05 -20.62 -9.36
N SER A 251 -5.84 -21.10 -9.64
CA SER A 251 -4.80 -20.30 -10.28
C SER A 251 -4.89 -20.45 -11.80
N GLN A 252 -4.95 -19.33 -12.53
CA GLN A 252 -4.92 -19.31 -13.99
C GLN A 252 -3.50 -19.07 -14.49
N GLN A 253 -2.97 -19.98 -15.29
CA GLN A 253 -1.61 -19.88 -15.81
C GLN A 253 -1.38 -18.56 -16.58
N GLY A 254 -0.33 -17.83 -16.23
CA GLY A 254 0.11 -16.60 -16.91
C GLY A 254 -0.52 -15.30 -16.41
N ILE A 255 -1.50 -15.33 -15.50
CA ILE A 255 -2.19 -14.13 -14.96
C ILE A 255 -2.01 -14.05 -13.44
N ASP A 256 -1.82 -15.18 -12.78
CA ASP A 256 -1.88 -15.32 -11.34
C ASP A 256 -0.49 -15.46 -10.69
N HIS A 257 -0.43 -15.14 -9.40
CA HIS A 257 0.74 -15.28 -8.54
C HIS A 257 0.49 -16.41 -7.52
N PRO A 258 0.65 -17.69 -7.92
CA PRO A 258 0.53 -18.79 -6.98
C PRO A 258 1.71 -18.79 -6.02
N GLU A 259 1.42 -18.55 -4.75
CA GLU A 259 2.43 -18.49 -3.70
C GLU A 259 2.13 -19.52 -2.60
N PRO A 260 3.14 -20.07 -1.90
CA PRO A 260 2.93 -21.02 -0.83
C PRO A 260 2.15 -20.42 0.35
N VAL A 261 1.51 -21.26 1.16
CA VAL A 261 0.66 -20.83 2.30
C VAL A 261 1.42 -19.92 3.28
N TYR A 262 2.71 -20.18 3.49
CA TYR A 262 3.57 -19.39 4.40
C TYR A 262 4.07 -18.06 3.81
N PHE A 263 3.85 -17.79 2.52
CA PHE A 263 4.36 -16.59 1.84
C PHE A 263 4.01 -15.31 2.59
N LEU A 264 2.75 -15.16 3.01
CA LEU A 264 2.30 -13.96 3.72
C LEU A 264 2.92 -13.80 5.12
N LEU A 265 3.40 -14.87 5.74
CA LEU A 265 4.18 -14.76 6.99
C LEU A 265 5.56 -14.17 6.72
N LEU A 266 6.20 -14.52 5.60
CA LEU A 266 7.47 -13.92 5.18
C LEU A 266 7.28 -12.44 4.82
N VAL A 267 6.20 -12.12 4.10
CA VAL A 267 5.85 -10.73 3.80
C VAL A 267 5.61 -9.94 5.09
N LEU A 268 4.88 -10.50 6.05
CA LEU A 268 4.69 -9.87 7.36
C LEU A 268 6.04 -9.64 8.07
N ALA A 269 6.93 -10.63 8.04
CA ALA A 269 8.25 -10.51 8.66
C ALA A 269 9.07 -9.35 8.05
N GLY A 270 9.06 -9.18 6.74
CA GLY A 270 9.73 -8.07 6.08
C GLY A 270 8.97 -6.75 6.20
N GLY A 271 7.67 -6.78 5.97
CA GLY A 271 6.82 -5.58 5.89
C GLY A 271 6.58 -4.90 7.24
N PHE A 272 6.50 -5.67 8.33
CA PHE A 272 6.33 -5.12 9.68
C PHE A 272 7.68 -4.74 10.35
N LEU A 273 8.80 -4.81 9.62
CA LEU A 273 10.06 -4.25 10.11
C LEU A 273 9.88 -2.75 10.43
N PRO A 274 10.56 -2.23 11.47
CA PRO A 274 11.43 -2.95 12.43
C PRO A 274 10.67 -3.71 13.53
N TRP A 275 9.37 -3.56 13.64
CA TRP A 275 8.56 -3.97 14.78
C TRP A 275 8.34 -5.47 14.88
N VAL A 276 8.51 -6.21 13.78
CA VAL A 276 8.39 -7.68 13.75
C VAL A 276 9.34 -8.36 14.74
N ILE A 277 10.52 -7.80 14.98
CA ILE A 277 11.50 -8.35 15.92
C ILE A 277 11.03 -8.34 17.37
N PHE A 278 10.02 -7.53 17.69
CA PHE A 278 9.37 -7.51 19.01
C PHE A 278 8.16 -8.48 19.10
N LEU A 279 7.73 -9.11 18.01
CA LEU A 279 6.58 -10.03 18.06
C LEU A 279 6.72 -11.17 19.07
N PRO A 280 7.89 -11.81 19.27
CA PRO A 280 8.04 -12.80 20.34
C PRO A 280 7.74 -12.21 21.73
N ALA A 281 8.18 -10.97 22.00
CA ALA A 281 7.87 -10.27 23.25
C ALA A 281 6.38 -9.89 23.34
N VAL A 282 5.74 -9.51 22.21
CA VAL A 282 4.29 -9.24 22.15
C VAL A 282 3.51 -10.53 22.47
N LEU A 283 3.86 -11.66 21.86
CA LEU A 283 3.20 -12.94 22.11
C LEU A 283 3.33 -13.37 23.57
N HIS A 284 4.52 -13.25 24.14
CA HIS A 284 4.74 -13.54 25.56
C HIS A 284 3.95 -12.58 26.45
N HIS A 285 3.93 -11.29 26.14
CA HIS A 285 3.13 -10.30 26.86
C HIS A 285 1.63 -10.65 26.85
N LEU A 286 1.09 -11.06 25.71
CA LEU A 286 -0.29 -11.52 25.57
C LEU A 286 -0.56 -12.75 26.42
N TRP A 287 0.36 -13.69 26.44
CA TRP A 287 0.26 -14.93 27.23
C TRP A 287 0.25 -14.67 28.73
N GLU A 288 1.12 -13.79 29.24
CA GLU A 288 1.16 -13.41 30.67
C GLU A 288 -0.11 -12.69 31.12
N HIS A 289 -0.73 -11.88 30.26
CA HIS A 289 -1.90 -11.07 30.58
C HIS A 289 -3.21 -11.70 30.15
N ARG A 290 -3.22 -13.00 29.81
CA ARG A 290 -4.45 -13.77 29.61
C ARG A 290 -5.24 -13.81 30.93
N GLY A 291 -6.52 -13.42 30.88
CA GLY A 291 -7.39 -13.33 32.06
C GLY A 291 -7.40 -11.97 32.78
N GLY A 292 -6.55 -11.01 32.40
CA GLY A 292 -6.49 -9.68 32.99
C GLY A 292 -7.45 -8.66 32.33
N GLN A 293 -7.50 -7.45 32.91
CA GLN A 293 -8.24 -6.33 32.33
C GLN A 293 -7.82 -6.09 30.87
N GLY A 294 -8.79 -5.83 29.98
CA GLY A 294 -8.57 -5.61 28.54
C GLY A 294 -8.29 -6.88 27.75
N GLN A 295 -8.47 -8.09 28.32
CA GLN A 295 -8.32 -9.36 27.60
C GLN A 295 -9.21 -9.42 26.36
N GLU A 296 -10.45 -8.97 26.45
CA GLU A 296 -11.38 -8.99 25.31
C GLU A 296 -10.86 -8.15 24.13
N HIS A 297 -10.26 -6.99 24.39
CA HIS A 297 -9.68 -6.15 23.33
C HIS A 297 -8.44 -6.82 22.72
N ARG A 298 -7.53 -7.34 23.56
CA ARG A 298 -6.34 -8.05 23.07
C ARG A 298 -6.72 -9.28 22.25
N LEU A 299 -7.70 -10.06 22.71
CA LEU A 299 -8.21 -11.21 21.94
C LEU A 299 -8.80 -10.78 20.61
N PHE A 300 -9.58 -9.68 20.58
CA PHE A 300 -10.12 -9.14 19.32
C PHE A 300 -9.00 -8.76 18.34
N LEU A 301 -7.97 -8.05 18.80
CA LEU A 301 -6.84 -7.66 17.97
C LEU A 301 -6.06 -8.88 17.43
N VAL A 302 -5.85 -9.90 18.26
CA VAL A 302 -5.21 -11.16 17.85
C VAL A 302 -6.06 -11.90 16.81
N VAL A 303 -7.38 -12.00 17.04
CA VAL A 303 -8.31 -12.62 16.08
C VAL A 303 -8.31 -11.85 14.76
N TRP A 304 -8.25 -10.52 14.81
CA TRP A 304 -8.16 -9.71 13.61
C TRP A 304 -6.90 -10.04 12.79
N VAL A 305 -5.71 -10.04 13.41
CA VAL A 305 -4.46 -10.43 12.75
C VAL A 305 -4.55 -11.84 12.18
N ALA A 306 -4.96 -12.81 13.01
CA ALA A 306 -5.00 -14.21 12.63
C ALA A 306 -5.98 -14.48 11.49
N THR A 307 -7.17 -13.84 11.52
CA THR A 307 -8.19 -14.02 10.47
C THR A 307 -7.71 -13.43 9.13
N VAL A 308 -7.09 -12.25 9.13
CA VAL A 308 -6.53 -11.66 7.90
C VAL A 308 -5.46 -12.56 7.31
N LEU A 309 -4.50 -13.01 8.12
CA LEU A 309 -3.43 -13.90 7.67
C LEU A 309 -3.98 -15.24 7.18
N ALA A 310 -4.87 -15.89 7.94
CA ALA A 310 -5.44 -17.17 7.55
C ALA A 310 -6.24 -17.06 6.25
N PHE A 311 -7.14 -16.08 6.15
CA PHE A 311 -7.98 -15.89 4.98
C PHE A 311 -7.16 -15.75 3.69
N PHE A 312 -6.19 -14.83 3.66
CA PHE A 312 -5.39 -14.61 2.47
C PHE A 312 -4.32 -15.68 2.23
N SER A 313 -3.85 -16.39 3.28
CA SER A 313 -2.94 -17.52 3.12
C SER A 313 -3.62 -18.74 2.48
N LEU A 314 -4.93 -18.88 2.64
CA LEU A 314 -5.72 -19.94 1.99
C LEU A 314 -6.05 -19.64 0.52
N ALA A 315 -6.02 -18.39 0.10
CA ALA A 315 -6.23 -18.03 -1.30
C ALA A 315 -5.11 -18.62 -2.19
N GLN A 316 -5.42 -19.04 -3.41
CA GLN A 316 -4.41 -19.51 -4.36
C GLN A 316 -3.53 -18.35 -4.84
N ASN A 317 -4.15 -17.22 -5.16
CA ASN A 317 -3.46 -16.02 -5.59
C ASN A 317 -3.18 -15.09 -4.40
N LYS A 318 -1.90 -14.81 -4.17
CA LYS A 318 -1.45 -14.00 -3.05
C LYS A 318 -0.58 -12.84 -3.53
N LEU A 319 -0.93 -11.64 -3.10
CA LEU A 319 -0.07 -10.46 -3.19
C LEU A 319 0.37 -10.07 -1.77
N GLY A 320 1.61 -9.62 -1.64
CA GLY A 320 2.14 -9.17 -0.35
C GLY A 320 1.22 -8.11 0.30
N THR A 321 0.69 -7.20 -0.49
CA THR A 321 -0.18 -6.11 -0.03
C THR A 321 -1.48 -6.56 0.67
N TYR A 322 -1.88 -7.83 0.54
CA TYR A 322 -3.13 -8.34 1.11
C TYR A 322 -3.12 -8.39 2.64
N ILE A 323 -1.94 -8.43 3.27
CA ILE A 323 -1.83 -8.46 4.73
C ILE A 323 -1.91 -7.08 5.38
N LEU A 324 -1.93 -6.00 4.60
CA LEU A 324 -1.90 -4.64 5.13
C LEU A 324 -2.99 -4.38 6.21
N PRO A 325 -4.23 -4.91 6.11
CA PRO A 325 -5.23 -4.76 7.16
C PRO A 325 -4.88 -5.42 8.51
N ALA A 326 -3.82 -6.24 8.59
CA ALA A 326 -3.31 -6.79 9.85
C ALA A 326 -2.35 -5.84 10.59
N PHE A 327 -1.84 -4.79 9.94
CA PHE A 327 -0.89 -3.85 10.55
C PHE A 327 -1.50 -2.98 11.66
N PRO A 328 -2.70 -2.42 11.53
CA PRO A 328 -3.33 -1.65 12.60
C PRO A 328 -3.45 -2.40 13.94
N PRO A 329 -4.00 -3.63 13.99
CA PRO A 329 -4.06 -4.39 15.25
C PRO A 329 -2.67 -4.79 15.77
N LEU A 330 -1.70 -5.11 14.89
CA LEU A 330 -0.32 -5.39 15.30
C LEU A 330 0.34 -4.16 15.92
N ALA A 331 0.10 -2.98 15.37
CA ALA A 331 0.61 -1.73 15.93
C ALA A 331 0.02 -1.43 17.32
N LEU A 332 -1.25 -1.72 17.53
CA LEU A 332 -1.89 -1.60 18.86
C LEU A 332 -1.33 -2.60 19.87
N LEU A 333 -1.11 -3.84 19.47
CA LEU A 333 -0.53 -4.88 20.35
C LEU A 333 0.94 -4.57 20.69
N THR A 334 1.71 -4.11 19.70
CA THR A 334 3.11 -3.70 19.91
C THR A 334 3.19 -2.44 20.76
N GLY A 335 2.33 -1.45 20.50
CA GLY A 335 2.22 -0.22 21.31
C GLY A 335 1.89 -0.53 22.78
N ASP A 336 0.99 -1.49 23.05
CA ASP A 336 0.66 -1.93 24.41
C ASP A 336 1.88 -2.51 25.15
N LEU A 337 2.70 -3.33 24.46
CA LEU A 337 3.98 -3.82 24.99
C LEU A 337 4.93 -2.66 25.31
N LEU A 338 5.11 -1.71 24.37
CA LEU A 338 6.04 -0.59 24.53
C LEU A 338 5.64 0.36 25.66
N VAL A 339 4.34 0.64 25.82
CA VAL A 339 3.87 1.44 26.97
C VAL A 339 4.24 0.79 28.29
N GLN A 340 4.02 -0.52 28.43
CA GLN A 340 4.36 -1.23 29.66
C GLN A 340 5.87 -1.30 29.89
N PHE A 341 6.66 -1.45 28.83
CA PHE A 341 8.12 -1.40 28.93
C PHE A 341 8.62 -0.04 29.45
N ILE A 342 8.04 1.06 28.96
CA ILE A 342 8.48 2.41 29.31
C ILE A 342 8.00 2.83 30.71
N GLU A 343 6.80 2.40 31.14
CA GLU A 343 6.18 2.84 32.40
C GLU A 343 6.57 1.99 33.59
N ARG A 344 6.67 0.67 33.41
CA ARG A 344 6.93 -0.23 34.52
C ARG A 344 8.42 -0.47 34.70
N HIS A 345 8.97 0.12 35.74
CA HIS A 345 10.32 -0.18 36.24
C HIS A 345 10.45 -1.59 36.85
N GLU A 346 9.41 -2.42 36.75
CA GLU A 346 9.44 -3.77 37.29
C GLU A 346 10.39 -4.66 36.50
N SER A 347 11.42 -5.07 37.21
CA SER A 347 12.57 -5.88 36.89
C SER A 347 12.28 -7.31 36.41
N ARG A 348 11.40 -7.52 35.47
CA ARG A 348 11.45 -8.77 34.71
C ARG A 348 12.51 -8.63 33.64
N LEU A 349 13.74 -8.89 34.04
CA LEU A 349 15.00 -8.79 33.26
C LEU A 349 14.89 -9.28 31.81
N TRP A 350 14.05 -10.28 31.56
CA TRP A 350 13.90 -10.85 30.22
C TRP A 350 13.18 -9.93 29.23
N ARG A 351 12.12 -9.14 29.63
CA ARG A 351 11.42 -8.20 28.74
C ARG A 351 12.35 -7.07 28.27
N HIS A 352 13.15 -6.53 29.21
CA HIS A 352 14.17 -5.53 28.89
C HIS A 352 15.20 -6.08 27.91
N ARG A 353 15.64 -7.34 28.11
CA ARG A 353 16.59 -8.00 27.21
C ARG A 353 16.00 -8.20 25.80
N TRP A 354 14.76 -8.66 25.67
CA TRP A 354 14.14 -8.87 24.36
C TRP A 354 13.96 -7.58 23.56
N ILE A 355 13.51 -6.49 24.19
CA ILE A 355 13.37 -5.21 23.51
C ILE A 355 14.73 -4.63 23.15
N LEU A 356 15.72 -4.73 24.05
CA LEU A 356 17.07 -4.29 23.76
C LEU A 356 17.70 -5.11 22.63
N TYR A 357 17.68 -6.44 22.72
CA TYR A 357 18.25 -7.31 21.68
C TYR A 357 17.52 -7.11 20.35
N GLY A 358 16.19 -6.99 20.38
CA GLY A 358 15.42 -6.65 19.19
C GLY A 358 15.86 -5.32 18.57
N SER A 359 16.00 -4.26 19.38
CA SER A 359 16.48 -2.97 18.90
C SER A 359 17.89 -3.04 18.32
N LEU A 360 18.81 -3.73 18.99
CA LEU A 360 20.17 -3.95 18.48
C LEU A 360 20.16 -4.81 17.20
N THR A 361 19.35 -5.85 17.16
CA THR A 361 19.18 -6.69 15.95
C THR A 361 18.72 -5.86 14.76
N TRP A 362 17.71 -5.02 14.94
CA TRP A 362 17.27 -4.11 13.87
C TRP A 362 18.39 -3.22 13.37
N LEU A 363 19.11 -2.58 14.28
CA LEU A 363 20.18 -1.65 13.94
C LEU A 363 21.36 -2.36 13.26
N VAL A 364 21.68 -3.59 13.70
CA VAL A 364 22.68 -4.45 13.03
C VAL A 364 22.22 -4.85 11.64
N LEU A 365 20.95 -5.26 11.48
CA LEU A 365 20.38 -5.56 10.16
C LEU A 365 20.41 -4.33 9.24
N LEU A 366 20.09 -3.16 9.78
CA LEU A 366 20.16 -1.91 9.02
C LEU A 366 21.60 -1.59 8.60
N PHE A 367 22.59 -1.78 9.49
CA PHE A 367 24.00 -1.56 9.19
C PHE A 367 24.54 -2.57 8.17
N SER A 368 24.19 -3.86 8.32
CA SER A 368 24.66 -4.93 7.44
C SER A 368 23.89 -5.02 6.11
N SER A 369 22.77 -4.30 5.97
CA SER A 369 21.90 -4.40 4.79
C SER A 369 22.58 -3.95 3.50
N SER A 370 23.52 -2.98 3.56
CA SER A 370 24.21 -2.50 2.35
C SER A 370 25.06 -3.59 1.70
N PRO A 371 26.06 -4.18 2.35
CA PRO A 371 26.90 -5.22 1.73
C PRO A 371 26.13 -6.52 1.46
N VAL A 372 25.20 -6.93 2.33
CA VAL A 372 24.42 -8.16 2.15
C VAL A 372 23.40 -8.00 1.03
N SER A 373 22.73 -6.87 0.95
CA SER A 373 21.79 -6.60 -0.14
C SER A 373 22.53 -6.51 -1.49
N GLU A 374 23.70 -5.91 -1.52
CA GLU A 374 24.53 -5.86 -2.71
C GLU A 374 24.94 -7.27 -3.16
N MET A 375 25.34 -8.12 -2.23
CA MET A 375 25.76 -9.49 -2.55
C MET A 375 24.60 -10.36 -3.05
N ILE A 376 23.44 -10.32 -2.37
CA ILE A 376 22.28 -11.19 -2.68
C ILE A 376 21.51 -10.70 -3.91
N LEU A 377 21.29 -9.39 -4.00
CA LEU A 377 20.38 -8.83 -4.98
C LEU A 377 21.08 -8.42 -6.27
N ARG A 378 22.39 -8.18 -6.25
CA ARG A 378 23.20 -7.85 -7.44
C ARG A 378 23.14 -8.95 -8.51
N GLY A 379 23.04 -10.22 -8.08
CA GLY A 379 22.90 -11.36 -8.99
C GLY A 379 21.51 -11.47 -9.66
N HIS A 380 20.45 -10.93 -9.01
CA HIS A 380 19.07 -11.04 -9.50
C HIS A 380 18.53 -9.72 -10.07
N TYR A 381 19.03 -8.60 -9.58
CA TYR A 381 18.55 -7.25 -9.94
C TYR A 381 19.72 -6.27 -9.99
N PRO A 382 20.70 -6.44 -10.89
CA PRO A 382 21.90 -5.60 -10.96
C PRO A 382 21.58 -4.12 -11.18
N GLN A 383 20.45 -3.81 -11.84
CA GLN A 383 20.00 -2.46 -12.15
C GLN A 383 19.57 -1.62 -10.93
N TYR A 384 19.35 -2.26 -9.77
CA TYR A 384 18.94 -1.56 -8.54
C TYR A 384 20.08 -1.32 -7.55
N PHE A 385 21.31 -1.67 -7.92
CA PHE A 385 22.49 -1.64 -7.02
C PHE A 385 23.65 -0.84 -7.61
N PRO A 386 24.43 -0.18 -6.75
CA PRO A 386 24.53 -0.34 -5.29
C PRO A 386 23.46 0.42 -4.53
N LEU A 387 22.94 -0.15 -3.45
CA LEU A 387 22.00 0.54 -2.55
C LEU A 387 22.65 1.71 -1.79
N ASN A 388 24.00 1.77 -1.71
CA ASN A 388 24.78 2.83 -1.09
C ASN A 388 24.12 3.40 0.19
N LEU A 389 23.66 2.50 1.08
CA LEU A 389 23.07 2.92 2.36
C LEU A 389 24.11 3.75 3.11
N PRO A 390 23.80 4.99 3.52
CA PRO A 390 24.75 5.76 4.30
C PRO A 390 24.92 5.10 5.67
N LEU A 391 26.06 4.46 5.88
CA LEU A 391 26.35 3.67 7.08
C LEU A 391 26.48 4.53 8.33
N PHE A 392 26.86 5.82 8.17
CA PHE A 392 27.07 6.71 9.31
C PHE A 392 25.84 6.90 10.20
N PRO A 393 24.64 7.24 9.70
CA PRO A 393 23.46 7.33 10.55
C PRO A 393 23.05 5.99 11.18
N ALA A 394 23.22 4.87 10.47
CA ALA A 394 22.96 3.55 11.05
C ALA A 394 23.90 3.28 12.25
N ALA A 395 25.19 3.55 12.09
CA ALA A 395 26.19 3.45 13.17
C ALA A 395 25.85 4.38 14.34
N LEU A 396 25.41 5.61 14.06
CA LEU A 396 24.98 6.55 15.11
C LEU A 396 23.80 5.99 15.92
N PHE A 397 22.77 5.44 15.31
CA PHE A 397 21.63 4.84 16.01
C PHE A 397 22.05 3.61 16.85
N ILE A 398 23.00 2.79 16.36
CA ILE A 398 23.58 1.68 17.13
C ILE A 398 24.29 2.21 18.37
N LEU A 399 25.14 3.22 18.18
CA LEU A 399 25.88 3.85 19.28
C LEU A 399 24.93 4.43 20.33
N LEU A 400 23.91 5.20 19.91
CA LEU A 400 22.93 5.80 20.81
C LEU A 400 22.15 4.73 21.59
N THR A 401 21.80 3.61 20.97
CA THR A 401 21.12 2.49 21.63
C THR A 401 22.05 1.82 22.65
N GLY A 402 23.32 1.61 22.30
CA GLY A 402 24.34 1.08 23.19
C GLY A 402 24.60 2.00 24.39
N LEU A 403 24.74 3.30 24.17
CA LEU A 403 24.89 4.31 25.23
C LEU A 403 23.63 4.35 26.13
N ALA A 404 22.43 4.29 25.56
CA ALA A 404 21.21 4.22 26.36
C ALA A 404 21.20 3.00 27.29
N TRP A 405 21.76 1.88 26.86
CA TRP A 405 21.91 0.70 27.70
C TRP A 405 22.97 0.91 28.81
N VAL A 406 24.16 1.39 28.47
CA VAL A 406 25.23 1.65 29.43
C VAL A 406 24.78 2.61 30.53
N PHE A 407 24.03 3.66 30.16
CA PHE A 407 23.51 4.65 31.12
C PHE A 407 22.17 4.25 31.75
N LYS A 408 21.70 2.98 31.61
CA LYS A 408 20.42 2.48 32.14
C LYS A 408 19.23 3.31 31.69
N ARG A 409 19.25 3.72 30.44
CA ARG A 409 18.21 4.54 29.79
C ARG A 409 17.52 3.76 28.65
N GLU A 410 17.32 2.46 28.80
CA GLU A 410 16.80 1.52 27.79
C GLU A 410 15.44 1.94 27.20
N ARG A 411 14.66 2.71 27.95
CA ARG A 411 13.38 3.30 27.49
C ARG A 411 13.50 4.16 26.21
N TRP A 412 14.72 4.59 25.85
CA TRP A 412 14.96 5.34 24.62
C TRP A 412 15.15 4.45 23.39
N ALA A 413 15.43 3.15 23.57
CA ALA A 413 15.68 2.23 22.45
C ALA A 413 14.54 2.18 21.43
N PRO A 414 13.24 2.09 21.78
CA PRO A 414 12.15 2.13 20.80
C PRO A 414 12.08 3.44 20.00
N TRP A 415 12.49 4.57 20.59
CA TRP A 415 12.59 5.84 19.87
C TRP A 415 13.68 5.81 18.81
N PHE A 416 14.84 5.27 19.12
CA PHE A 416 15.93 5.13 18.14
C PHE A 416 15.55 4.19 17.00
N VAL A 417 14.81 3.11 17.28
CA VAL A 417 14.24 2.23 16.26
C VAL A 417 13.26 2.99 15.36
N SER A 418 12.35 3.79 15.95
CA SER A 418 11.39 4.59 15.18
C SER A 418 12.08 5.60 14.27
N PHE A 419 13.03 6.36 14.81
CA PHE A 419 13.73 7.40 14.05
C PHE A 419 14.66 6.81 12.99
N SER A 420 15.30 5.66 13.25
CA SER A 420 16.11 4.97 12.23
C SER A 420 15.24 4.46 11.07
N SER A 421 14.03 3.96 11.35
CA SER A 421 13.09 3.55 10.30
C SER A 421 12.58 4.74 9.50
N LEU A 422 12.22 5.85 10.15
CA LEU A 422 11.82 7.09 9.47
C LEU A 422 12.96 7.64 8.61
N TRP A 423 14.18 7.66 9.13
CA TRP A 423 15.35 8.08 8.37
C TRP A 423 15.60 7.21 7.15
N LEU A 424 15.52 5.86 7.30
CA LEU A 424 15.64 4.92 6.17
C LEU A 424 14.58 5.21 5.09
N THR A 425 13.35 5.48 5.51
CA THR A 425 12.25 5.87 4.62
C THR A 425 12.59 7.13 3.82
N LEU A 426 13.01 8.20 4.52
CA LEU A 426 13.34 9.47 3.87
C LEU A 426 14.50 9.29 2.89
N TRP A 427 15.58 8.64 3.32
CA TRP A 427 16.71 8.35 2.43
C TRP A 427 16.28 7.54 1.20
N PHE A 428 15.48 6.47 1.37
CA PHE A 428 15.05 5.64 0.25
C PHE A 428 14.26 6.47 -0.77
N TYR A 429 13.29 7.26 -0.34
CA TYR A 429 12.44 8.00 -1.26
C TYR A 429 13.08 9.27 -1.83
N GLU A 430 14.02 9.89 -1.13
CA GLU A 430 14.75 11.04 -1.64
C GLU A 430 15.89 10.66 -2.60
N VAL A 431 16.48 9.49 -2.43
CA VAL A 431 17.64 9.07 -3.21
C VAL A 431 17.30 7.90 -4.15
N LYS A 432 16.82 6.78 -3.61
CA LYS A 432 16.69 5.54 -4.38
C LYS A 432 15.42 5.45 -5.22
N ALA A 433 14.32 6.00 -4.78
CA ALA A 433 13.07 5.95 -5.54
C ALA A 433 13.21 6.67 -6.90
N GLN A 434 14.00 7.73 -6.98
CA GLN A 434 14.28 8.43 -8.24
C GLN A 434 15.09 7.55 -9.20
N GLU A 435 16.17 6.93 -8.73
CA GLU A 435 16.99 6.00 -9.53
C GLU A 435 16.15 4.80 -10.03
N ILE A 436 15.33 4.21 -9.14
CA ILE A 436 14.44 3.10 -9.50
C ILE A 436 13.39 3.53 -10.55
N SER A 437 12.92 4.78 -10.47
CA SER A 437 11.94 5.32 -11.42
C SER A 437 12.47 5.39 -12.84
N GLU A 438 13.76 5.63 -13.04
CA GLU A 438 14.37 5.64 -14.38
C GLU A 438 14.27 4.29 -15.08
N VAL A 439 14.26 3.19 -14.32
CA VAL A 439 14.15 1.82 -14.84
C VAL A 439 12.69 1.34 -14.87
N ARG A 440 11.90 1.69 -13.85
CA ARG A 440 10.52 1.19 -13.68
C ARG A 440 9.46 2.03 -14.36
N SER A 441 9.79 3.22 -14.84
CA SER A 441 8.83 4.11 -15.49
C SER A 441 9.19 4.39 -16.93
N THR A 442 8.18 4.61 -17.73
CA THR A 442 8.32 5.04 -19.13
C THR A 442 8.17 6.57 -19.29
N ARG A 443 8.24 7.34 -18.19
CA ARG A 443 8.08 8.82 -18.20
C ARG A 443 9.02 9.49 -19.21
N THR A 444 10.30 9.17 -19.18
CA THR A 444 11.30 9.73 -20.10
C THR A 444 10.97 9.42 -21.56
N LEU A 445 10.51 8.19 -21.84
CA LEU A 445 10.14 7.80 -23.20
C LEU A 445 8.87 8.54 -23.67
N ALA A 446 7.89 8.74 -22.79
CA ALA A 446 6.69 9.51 -23.09
C ALA A 446 7.01 10.99 -23.35
N GLN A 447 7.96 11.58 -22.63
CA GLN A 447 8.39 12.96 -22.85
C GLN A 447 9.01 13.16 -24.24
N ILE A 448 9.78 12.19 -24.74
CA ILE A 448 10.34 12.24 -26.10
C ILE A 448 9.20 12.26 -27.13
N VAL A 449 8.16 11.44 -26.95
CA VAL A 449 7.00 11.40 -27.85
C VAL A 449 6.22 12.70 -27.78
N ASN A 450 5.94 13.22 -26.59
CA ASN A 450 5.22 14.49 -26.40
C ASN A 450 5.97 15.69 -27.00
N GLY A 451 7.31 15.74 -26.87
CA GLY A 451 8.15 16.79 -27.45
C GLY A 451 8.12 16.84 -28.99
N ASN A 452 7.68 15.75 -29.64
CA ASN A 452 7.54 15.64 -31.09
C ASN A 452 6.09 15.69 -31.57
N SER A 453 5.16 16.17 -30.76
CA SER A 453 3.71 16.17 -31.01
C SER A 453 3.25 17.01 -32.23
N GLY A 454 4.15 17.82 -32.84
CA GLY A 454 3.87 18.53 -34.10
C GLY A 454 3.88 17.64 -35.37
N LYS A 455 4.23 16.37 -35.28
CA LYS A 455 4.21 15.41 -36.37
C LYS A 455 3.05 14.42 -36.17
N GLU A 456 2.23 14.21 -37.19
CA GLU A 456 1.20 13.17 -37.16
C GLU A 456 1.85 11.80 -37.25
N TYR A 457 1.87 11.05 -36.14
CA TYR A 457 2.26 9.64 -36.11
C TYR A 457 1.39 8.86 -35.12
N ARG A 458 1.23 7.58 -35.40
CA ARG A 458 0.52 6.65 -34.55
C ARG A 458 1.41 6.20 -33.41
N VAL A 459 0.89 6.18 -32.18
CA VAL A 459 1.60 5.68 -31.00
C VAL A 459 1.01 4.35 -30.59
N ILE A 460 1.84 3.31 -30.51
CA ILE A 460 1.44 1.98 -30.07
C ILE A 460 2.30 1.50 -28.91
N ALA A 461 1.75 0.67 -28.04
CA ALA A 461 2.49 0.15 -26.90
C ALA A 461 1.99 -1.25 -26.48
N ILE A 462 2.88 -2.04 -25.87
CA ILE A 462 2.51 -3.29 -25.21
C ILE A 462 2.54 -3.05 -23.71
N ARG A 463 1.37 -3.13 -23.04
CA ARG A 463 1.20 -3.11 -21.59
C ARG A 463 2.11 -2.09 -20.87
N ALA A 464 2.07 -0.84 -21.29
CA ALA A 464 2.85 0.24 -20.71
C ALA A 464 1.92 1.29 -20.11
N GLU A 465 1.39 1.00 -18.93
CA GLU A 465 0.40 1.83 -18.27
C GLU A 465 0.95 3.22 -17.93
N SER A 466 2.18 3.32 -17.40
CA SER A 466 2.79 4.63 -17.12
C SER A 466 3.03 5.43 -18.40
N PHE A 467 3.32 4.79 -19.53
CA PHE A 467 3.47 5.44 -20.82
C PHE A 467 2.16 6.14 -21.24
N SER A 468 1.04 5.42 -21.20
CA SER A 468 -0.29 5.96 -21.49
C SER A 468 -0.69 7.10 -20.54
N PHE A 469 -0.25 7.02 -19.27
CA PHE A 469 -0.51 8.08 -18.30
C PHE A 469 0.20 9.39 -18.68
N TYR A 470 1.49 9.32 -19.05
CA TYR A 470 2.30 10.50 -19.36
C TYR A 470 2.09 11.06 -20.77
N LEU A 471 1.49 10.31 -21.69
CA LEU A 471 1.25 10.79 -23.05
C LEU A 471 0.09 11.79 -23.12
N SER A 472 0.26 12.82 -23.94
CA SER A 472 -0.79 13.78 -24.28
C SER A 472 -1.82 13.18 -25.25
N ASN A 473 -1.38 12.29 -26.14
CA ASN A 473 -2.16 11.68 -27.21
C ASN A 473 -2.65 10.29 -26.85
N HIS A 474 -3.65 9.81 -27.59
CA HIS A 474 -4.19 8.46 -27.43
C HIS A 474 -3.15 7.41 -27.85
N VAL A 475 -3.02 6.33 -27.04
CA VAL A 475 -2.14 5.19 -27.32
C VAL A 475 -2.98 4.01 -27.76
N GLN A 476 -2.66 3.44 -28.90
CA GLN A 476 -3.21 2.15 -29.29
C GLN A 476 -2.43 1.02 -28.60
N VAL A 477 -3.07 0.34 -27.65
CA VAL A 477 -2.45 -0.79 -26.96
C VAL A 477 -2.65 -2.07 -27.77
N VAL A 478 -1.57 -2.82 -27.99
CA VAL A 478 -1.57 -4.10 -28.69
C VAL A 478 -1.17 -5.24 -27.76
N SER A 479 -1.76 -6.41 -27.96
CA SER A 479 -1.57 -7.55 -27.07
C SER A 479 -0.30 -8.36 -27.38
N TYR A 480 0.15 -8.35 -28.63
CA TYR A 480 1.24 -9.20 -29.11
C TYR A 480 2.35 -8.41 -29.79
N PRO A 481 3.65 -8.74 -29.55
CA PRO A 481 4.79 -8.08 -30.20
C PRO A 481 4.77 -8.16 -31.73
N LEU A 482 4.30 -9.27 -32.30
CA LEU A 482 4.19 -9.46 -33.75
C LEU A 482 3.25 -8.44 -34.41
N MET A 483 2.20 -8.03 -33.72
CA MET A 483 1.31 -6.98 -34.24
C MET A 483 2.03 -5.63 -34.40
N ILE A 484 2.98 -5.33 -33.48
CA ILE A 484 3.81 -4.11 -33.62
C ILE A 484 4.68 -4.19 -34.87
N GLU A 485 5.30 -5.35 -35.12
CA GLU A 485 6.16 -5.53 -36.29
C GLU A 485 5.37 -5.32 -37.59
N ASP A 486 4.15 -5.84 -37.68
CA ASP A 486 3.29 -5.64 -38.84
C ASP A 486 2.86 -4.18 -39.00
N MET A 487 2.48 -3.51 -37.90
CA MET A 487 2.12 -2.08 -37.93
C MET A 487 3.31 -1.19 -38.28
N LEU A 488 4.55 -1.57 -37.94
CA LEU A 488 5.76 -0.83 -38.32
C LEU A 488 6.14 -1.05 -39.80
N LYS A 489 5.63 -2.09 -40.46
CA LYS A 489 5.79 -2.30 -41.92
C LYS A 489 4.84 -1.43 -42.75
N GLU A 490 3.78 -0.94 -42.14
CA GLU A 490 2.84 -0.04 -42.81
C GLU A 490 3.49 1.30 -43.18
N SER A 491 2.93 2.00 -44.18
CA SER A 491 3.42 3.33 -44.60
C SER A 491 3.07 4.46 -43.64
N VAL A 492 2.27 4.18 -42.62
CA VAL A 492 1.85 5.15 -41.61
C VAL A 492 3.01 5.41 -40.63
N PRO A 493 3.44 6.67 -40.43
CA PRO A 493 4.44 6.96 -39.42
C PRO A 493 4.00 6.43 -38.05
N THR A 494 4.80 5.54 -37.46
CA THR A 494 4.43 4.83 -36.24
C THR A 494 5.60 4.80 -35.27
N VAL A 495 5.33 5.18 -34.02
CA VAL A 495 6.25 5.03 -32.87
C VAL A 495 5.68 3.97 -31.95
N ALA A 496 6.51 3.00 -31.60
CA ALA A 496 6.11 1.90 -30.74
C ALA A 496 6.95 1.84 -29.47
N LEU A 497 6.30 1.59 -28.33
CA LEU A 497 6.96 1.19 -27.10
C LEU A 497 7.01 -0.33 -27.02
N VAL A 498 8.22 -0.89 -26.95
CA VAL A 498 8.45 -2.33 -26.87
C VAL A 498 9.38 -2.66 -25.69
N LYS A 499 9.29 -3.87 -25.15
CA LYS A 499 10.31 -4.34 -24.20
C LYS A 499 11.58 -4.71 -24.95
N GLU A 500 12.73 -4.40 -24.35
CA GLU A 500 14.05 -4.64 -24.98
C GLU A 500 14.25 -6.09 -25.45
N LYS A 501 13.74 -7.06 -24.65
CA LYS A 501 13.79 -8.48 -25.02
C LYS A 501 13.11 -8.80 -26.36
N HIS A 502 12.14 -8.01 -26.79
CA HIS A 502 11.43 -8.20 -28.05
C HIS A 502 12.14 -7.53 -29.24
N LEU A 503 12.99 -6.52 -28.99
CA LEU A 503 13.80 -5.90 -30.04
C LEU A 503 14.65 -6.92 -30.81
N LYS A 504 15.27 -7.88 -30.07
CA LYS A 504 16.11 -8.93 -30.66
C LYS A 504 15.33 -9.89 -31.57
N GLN A 505 14.03 -9.94 -31.47
CA GLN A 505 13.14 -10.81 -32.24
C GLN A 505 12.55 -10.10 -33.47
N MET A 506 12.62 -8.77 -33.52
CA MET A 506 12.06 -7.98 -34.62
C MET A 506 12.96 -8.06 -35.86
N ARG A 507 12.36 -8.42 -37.02
CA ARG A 507 13.05 -8.59 -38.32
C ARG A 507 12.92 -7.38 -39.23
N SER A 508 12.04 -6.42 -38.92
CA SER A 508 11.78 -5.23 -39.75
C SER A 508 12.90 -4.20 -39.62
N ARG A 509 13.09 -3.35 -40.66
CA ARG A 509 13.90 -2.14 -40.55
C ARG A 509 13.21 -1.17 -39.57
N ILE A 510 13.75 -1.04 -38.38
CA ILE A 510 13.27 -0.17 -37.32
C ILE A 510 14.39 0.76 -36.85
N PHE A 511 14.01 1.97 -36.46
CA PHE A 511 14.92 2.92 -35.84
C PHE A 511 14.69 2.91 -34.33
N VAL A 512 15.72 2.69 -33.55
CA VAL A 512 15.63 2.78 -32.08
C VAL A 512 15.86 4.23 -31.70
N TRP A 513 14.85 4.90 -31.20
CA TRP A 513 14.93 6.28 -30.77
C TRP A 513 15.60 6.42 -29.40
N LYS A 514 15.17 5.60 -28.44
CA LYS A 514 15.71 5.58 -27.08
C LYS A 514 15.43 4.21 -26.47
N ALA A 515 16.38 3.68 -25.72
CA ALA A 515 16.20 2.48 -24.90
C ALA A 515 16.54 2.79 -23.45
N ILE A 516 15.81 2.16 -22.53
CA ILE A 516 16.15 2.12 -21.11
C ILE A 516 16.80 0.75 -20.88
N PRO A 517 18.01 0.67 -20.29
CA PRO A 517 18.69 -0.61 -20.06
C PRO A 517 17.79 -1.61 -19.33
N GLU A 518 17.72 -2.84 -19.84
CA GLU A 518 16.87 -3.94 -19.33
C GLU A 518 15.38 -3.63 -19.20
N GLY A 519 14.90 -2.56 -19.84
CA GLY A 519 13.54 -2.04 -19.72
C GLY A 519 12.78 -2.02 -21.05
N SER A 520 12.31 -0.83 -21.40
CA SER A 520 11.53 -0.57 -22.61
C SER A 520 12.31 0.30 -23.59
N ALA A 521 12.01 0.19 -24.87
CA ALA A 521 12.60 1.01 -25.90
C ALA A 521 11.53 1.63 -26.80
N LEU A 522 11.76 2.88 -27.26
CA LEU A 522 11.01 3.48 -28.34
C LEU A 522 11.64 3.06 -29.67
N VAL A 523 10.82 2.52 -30.54
CA VAL A 523 11.19 2.16 -31.91
C VAL A 523 10.20 2.82 -32.88
N ALA A 524 10.67 3.12 -34.09
CA ALA A 524 9.83 3.73 -35.10
C ALA A 524 10.17 3.18 -36.49
N ASN A 525 9.24 3.32 -37.43
CA ASN A 525 9.49 3.04 -38.85
C ASN A 525 10.05 4.24 -39.62
N PHE A 526 10.41 5.34 -38.93
CA PHE A 526 11.04 6.53 -39.50
C PHE A 526 12.19 7.01 -38.60
N LEU A 527 13.06 7.87 -39.13
CA LEU A 527 14.25 8.36 -38.44
C LEU A 527 13.91 9.13 -37.16
N PRO A 528 14.72 8.96 -36.08
CA PRO A 528 14.53 9.74 -34.87
C PRO A 528 14.70 11.24 -35.14
N PRO A 529 14.07 12.11 -34.31
CA PRO A 529 14.35 13.55 -34.31
C PRO A 529 15.84 13.80 -34.12
N SER A 530 16.37 14.92 -34.69
CA SER A 530 17.78 15.25 -34.49
C SER A 530 18.12 15.40 -33.00
N ALA A 531 19.36 15.17 -32.62
CA ALA A 531 19.80 15.27 -31.22
C ALA A 531 19.59 16.68 -30.62
N GLN A 532 19.50 17.72 -31.47
CA GLN A 532 19.16 19.10 -31.07
C GLN A 532 17.68 19.22 -30.63
N ASP A 533 16.76 18.47 -31.26
CA ASP A 533 15.34 18.48 -30.90
C ASP A 533 15.09 17.77 -29.55
N LEU A 534 15.96 16.87 -29.15
CA LEU A 534 15.85 16.14 -27.88
C LEU A 534 16.36 16.95 -26.67
N SER A 535 17.22 17.96 -26.90
CA SER A 535 17.78 18.81 -25.83
C SER A 535 16.86 19.97 -25.42
N SER A 536 15.82 20.25 -26.21
CA SER A 536 14.90 21.39 -26.00
C SER A 536 13.63 21.02 -25.20
N ALA A 537 13.51 19.80 -24.71
CA ALA A 537 12.41 19.43 -23.81
C ALA A 537 12.49 20.27 -22.52
N PRO A 538 11.43 20.97 -22.10
CA PRO A 538 11.47 21.81 -20.92
C PRO A 538 11.84 20.99 -19.69
N LYS A 539 12.87 21.43 -18.98
CA LYS A 539 13.17 20.95 -17.62
C LYS A 539 12.05 21.47 -16.71
N SER A 540 11.02 20.67 -16.49
CA SER A 540 9.94 20.94 -15.54
C SER A 540 10.18 20.21 -14.22
#